data_d9736067014cd58f5012382e9943b61e
#
_entry.id   d9736067014cd58f5012382e9943b61e
#
_cell.length_a   1.000
_cell.length_b   1.000
_cell.length_c   1.000
_cell.angle_alpha   90.00
_cell.angle_beta   90.00
_cell.angle_gamma   90.00
#
_symmetry.space_group_name_H-M   'P 1'
#
loop_
_entity.id
_entity.type
_entity.pdbx_description
1 polymer ?
#
loop_
_entity_poly.entity_id
_entity_poly.type
_entity_poly.pdbx_seq_one_letter_code
_entity_poly.pdbx_strand_id
1 'polypeptide(L)'
;RQRQMCIRDSCTGAGDDNLDIDWGYQGKLQFVIVKQSSDAGDHIVESDNTNADASVGYLTEPRSQPIISNFTFISNGKDDVIKLKEGVSGIYTNGIVIDASNSKACIETTKAETFQDAATTPKVTFNSVAFDCKALAVLGDDAGTLAQAEALITTGSNNLYSTDSGGGSYVPTVTGFINGTAERAMTVAD
;
A
#
# COMPACT_ATOMS: atom_id res chain seq x y z
N ARG A 1 17.83 13.28 10.11
CA ARG A 1 17.06 12.71 8.97
C ARG A 1 17.82 11.52 8.43
N GLN A 2 17.32 10.33 8.71
CA GLN A 2 17.90 9.12 8.15
C GLN A 2 17.26 8.91 6.76
N ARG A 3 18.02 9.06 5.70
CA ARG A 3 17.61 8.65 4.36
C ARG A 3 18.03 7.19 4.20
N GLN A 4 17.11 6.29 4.51
CA GLN A 4 17.32 4.90 4.20
C GLN A 4 16.89 4.67 2.75
N MET A 5 17.81 4.28 1.91
CA MET A 5 17.54 3.84 0.56
C MET A 5 17.73 2.32 0.57
N CYS A 6 16.62 1.60 0.72
CA CYS A 6 16.63 0.15 0.64
C CYS A 6 16.60 -0.27 -0.84
N ILE A 7 17.60 -1.04 -1.23
CA ILE A 7 17.71 -1.59 -2.58
C ILE A 7 17.64 -3.11 -2.45
N ARG A 8 16.46 -3.68 -2.69
CA ARG A 8 16.12 -5.11 -2.59
C ARG A 8 15.99 -5.60 -1.15
N ASP A 9 14.81 -5.44 -0.60
CA ASP A 9 14.47 -5.97 0.72
C ASP A 9 13.39 -7.05 0.63
N SER A 10 13.54 -8.07 1.44
CA SER A 10 12.46 -9.02 1.70
C SER A 10 12.15 -9.04 3.18
N CYS A 11 10.89 -8.79 3.53
CA CYS A 11 10.40 -8.84 4.90
C CYS A 11 9.41 -10.00 5.02
N THR A 12 9.67 -10.91 5.94
CA THR A 12 8.78 -12.04 6.20
C THR A 12 8.61 -12.26 7.69
N GLY A 13 7.40 -12.62 8.11
CA GLY A 13 7.14 -13.06 9.48
C GLY A 13 7.29 -11.99 10.56
N ALA A 14 6.99 -10.74 10.26
CA ALA A 14 6.86 -9.72 11.29
C ALA A 14 5.72 -10.11 12.27
N GLY A 15 5.88 -9.76 13.54
CA GLY A 15 4.87 -10.02 14.56
C GLY A 15 3.74 -9.00 14.58
N ASP A 16 3.96 -7.88 13.93
CA ASP A 16 3.10 -6.71 13.78
C ASP A 16 3.21 -6.22 12.33
N ASP A 17 3.17 -4.92 12.08
CA ASP A 17 3.35 -4.36 10.74
C ASP A 17 4.72 -4.65 10.15
N ASN A 18 4.77 -4.88 8.83
CA ASN A 18 6.04 -5.13 8.17
C ASN A 18 6.79 -3.85 7.83
N LEU A 19 6.07 -2.83 7.44
CA LEU A 19 6.57 -1.49 7.14
C LEU A 19 5.73 -0.49 7.93
N ASP A 20 6.24 -0.05 9.06
CA ASP A 20 5.64 0.95 9.92
C ASP A 20 6.32 2.30 9.68
N ILE A 21 5.54 3.31 9.26
CA ILE A 21 6.04 4.57 8.71
C ILE A 21 5.27 5.73 9.34
N ASP A 22 5.99 6.61 10.04
CA ASP A 22 5.39 7.74 10.73
C ASP A 22 6.25 9.02 10.73
N TRP A 23 5.74 10.08 11.38
CA TRP A 23 6.45 11.33 11.75
C TRP A 23 7.32 11.94 10.66
N GLY A 24 6.75 12.19 9.50
CA GLY A 24 7.43 12.94 8.44
C GLY A 24 8.49 12.13 7.70
N TYR A 25 8.37 10.82 7.67
CA TYR A 25 9.24 9.96 6.88
C TYR A 25 9.13 10.26 5.38
N GLN A 26 10.26 10.49 4.71
CA GLN A 26 10.35 10.81 3.28
C GLN A 26 11.41 9.92 2.58
N GLY A 27 11.49 8.67 3.02
CA GLY A 27 12.41 7.70 2.43
C GLY A 27 11.90 7.07 1.15
N LYS A 28 12.79 6.35 0.48
CA LYS A 28 12.50 5.60 -0.75
C LYS A 28 12.82 4.14 -0.56
N LEU A 29 11.87 3.30 -0.92
CA LEU A 29 11.98 1.84 -0.90
C LEU A 29 11.82 1.33 -2.33
N GLN A 30 12.69 0.42 -2.76
CA GLN A 30 12.64 -0.13 -4.10
C GLN A 30 12.99 -1.62 -4.11
N PHE A 31 12.27 -2.39 -4.94
CA PHE A 31 12.39 -3.84 -5.03
C PHE A 31 12.09 -4.53 -3.70
N VAL A 32 10.94 -4.21 -3.12
CA VAL A 32 10.50 -4.71 -1.81
C VAL A 32 9.54 -5.87 -2.00
N ILE A 33 9.83 -6.98 -1.35
CA ILE A 33 8.91 -8.10 -1.25
C ILE A 33 8.55 -8.30 0.21
N VAL A 34 7.26 -8.24 0.51
CA VAL A 34 6.72 -8.55 1.84
C VAL A 34 5.74 -9.69 1.71
N LYS A 35 5.92 -10.72 2.53
CA LYS A 35 4.98 -11.82 2.67
C LYS A 35 4.76 -12.10 4.15
N GLN A 36 3.54 -11.93 4.62
CA GLN A 36 3.17 -12.26 5.99
C GLN A 36 3.16 -13.76 6.23
N SER A 37 3.47 -14.16 7.45
CA SER A 37 3.26 -15.54 7.89
C SER A 37 1.77 -15.81 8.16
N SER A 38 1.37 -17.08 8.19
CA SER A 38 -0.03 -17.46 8.41
C SER A 38 -0.55 -17.15 9.82
N ASP A 39 0.32 -16.89 10.78
CA ASP A 39 0.02 -16.86 12.22
C ASP A 39 0.37 -15.51 12.89
N ALA A 40 1.08 -14.63 12.20
CA ALA A 40 1.54 -13.35 12.75
C ALA A 40 1.43 -12.23 11.73
N GLY A 41 1.56 -11.00 12.22
CA GLY A 41 1.47 -9.78 11.42
C GLY A 41 0.13 -9.08 11.59
N ASP A 42 0.12 -7.80 11.30
CA ASP A 42 -1.08 -6.95 11.23
C ASP A 42 -1.19 -6.43 9.79
N HIS A 43 -0.79 -5.22 9.48
CA HIS A 43 -0.73 -4.73 8.09
C HIS A 43 0.63 -5.03 7.43
N ILE A 44 0.68 -5.02 6.11
CA ILE A 44 1.98 -4.99 5.41
C ILE A 44 2.59 -3.60 5.49
N VAL A 45 1.78 -2.57 5.32
CA VAL A 45 2.18 -1.18 5.55
C VAL A 45 1.18 -0.56 6.50
N GLU A 46 1.64 -0.07 7.63
CA GLU A 46 0.94 0.96 8.41
C GLU A 46 1.66 2.28 8.20
N SER A 47 0.95 3.33 7.85
CA SER A 47 1.58 4.60 7.52
C SER A 47 0.80 5.78 8.06
N ASP A 48 1.46 6.55 8.93
CA ASP A 48 0.93 7.70 9.65
C ASP A 48 1.65 8.99 9.26
N ASN A 49 0.99 10.12 9.47
CA ASN A 49 1.70 11.40 9.47
C ASN A 49 2.07 11.86 10.88
N THR A 50 1.14 11.80 11.82
CA THR A 50 1.32 12.40 13.15
C THR A 50 1.08 11.43 14.30
N ASN A 51 1.00 10.14 14.03
CA ASN A 51 0.80 9.09 15.03
C ASN A 51 -0.31 9.43 16.04
N ALA A 52 -1.52 9.69 15.53
CA ALA A 52 -2.71 10.05 16.29
C ALA A 52 -2.60 11.35 17.11
N ASP A 53 -1.54 12.13 16.98
CA ASP A 53 -1.42 13.43 17.68
C ASP A 53 -2.16 14.55 16.93
N ALA A 54 -3.47 14.61 17.12
CA ALA A 54 -4.31 15.64 16.53
C ALA A 54 -3.94 17.08 16.96
N SER A 55 -3.15 17.24 18.02
CA SER A 55 -2.75 18.56 18.51
C SER A 55 -1.82 19.30 17.55
N VAL A 56 -1.08 18.57 16.73
CA VAL A 56 -0.20 19.14 15.70
C VAL A 56 -0.86 19.23 14.32
N GLY A 57 -2.06 18.66 14.16
CA GLY A 57 -2.81 18.62 12.90
C GLY A 57 -2.31 17.56 11.92
N TYR A 58 -3.22 16.80 11.36
CA TYR A 58 -2.90 15.65 10.50
C TYR A 58 -2.23 16.01 9.17
N LEU A 59 -2.31 17.26 8.72
CA LEU A 59 -1.61 17.73 7.52
C LEU A 59 -0.28 18.44 7.81
N THR A 60 0.27 18.28 9.02
CA THR A 60 1.55 18.90 9.41
C THR A 60 2.69 18.49 8.50
N GLU A 61 3.46 19.46 8.05
CA GLU A 61 4.67 19.24 7.23
C GLU A 61 5.96 19.22 8.09
N PRO A 62 6.98 18.42 7.74
CA PRO A 62 6.99 17.54 6.55
C PRO A 62 6.08 16.33 6.74
N ARG A 63 5.13 16.17 5.81
CA ARG A 63 4.21 15.03 5.81
C ARG A 63 4.96 13.74 5.55
N SER A 64 4.61 12.65 6.24
CA SER A 64 5.12 11.33 5.89
C SER A 64 4.75 11.02 4.43
N GLN A 65 5.75 10.78 3.60
CA GLN A 65 5.61 10.50 2.18
C GLN A 65 6.61 9.43 1.75
N PRO A 66 6.39 8.17 2.09
CA PRO A 66 7.18 7.09 1.53
C PRO A 66 7.03 7.06 0.00
N ILE A 67 8.12 6.77 -0.70
CA ILE A 67 8.10 6.44 -2.14
C ILE A 67 8.47 4.97 -2.26
N ILE A 68 7.49 4.14 -2.61
CA ILE A 68 7.67 2.69 -2.70
C ILE A 68 7.46 2.27 -4.15
N SER A 69 8.45 1.62 -4.74
CA SER A 69 8.41 1.19 -6.14
C SER A 69 8.95 -0.21 -6.35
N ASN A 70 8.42 -0.88 -7.38
CA ASN A 70 8.77 -2.28 -7.70
C ASN A 70 8.54 -3.18 -6.48
N PHE A 71 7.33 -3.22 -5.98
CA PHE A 71 7.00 -3.94 -4.75
C PHE A 71 6.01 -5.08 -4.98
N THR A 72 6.06 -6.07 -4.08
CA THR A 72 5.08 -7.15 -3.98
C THR A 72 4.69 -7.34 -2.53
N PHE A 73 3.44 -7.11 -2.22
CA PHE A 73 2.84 -7.24 -0.89
C PHE A 73 1.83 -8.38 -0.89
N ILE A 74 2.08 -9.40 -0.05
CA ILE A 74 1.24 -10.58 0.08
C ILE A 74 0.82 -10.71 1.55
N SER A 75 -0.40 -10.29 1.84
CA SER A 75 -1.02 -10.41 3.16
C SER A 75 -1.52 -11.82 3.41
N ASN A 76 -1.60 -12.20 4.67
CA ASN A 76 -2.23 -13.44 5.13
C ASN A 76 -3.74 -13.28 5.46
N GLY A 77 -4.28 -12.06 5.34
CA GLY A 77 -5.68 -11.75 5.63
C GLY A 77 -6.02 -11.57 7.10
N LYS A 78 -5.04 -11.35 7.97
CA LYS A 78 -5.32 -10.94 9.35
C LYS A 78 -5.93 -9.56 9.41
N ASP A 79 -5.32 -8.62 8.70
CA ASP A 79 -5.85 -7.28 8.55
C ASP A 79 -5.74 -6.78 7.11
N ASP A 80 -6.23 -5.57 6.84
CA ASP A 80 -6.17 -4.95 5.52
C ASP A 80 -4.70 -4.72 5.10
N VAL A 81 -4.40 -4.80 3.81
CA VAL A 81 -3.01 -4.92 3.38
C VAL A 81 -2.20 -3.66 3.65
N ILE A 82 -2.78 -2.49 3.35
CA ILE A 82 -2.13 -1.17 3.53
C ILE A 82 -3.05 -0.29 4.34
N LYS A 83 -2.61 0.17 5.50
CA LYS A 83 -3.32 1.14 6.33
C LYS A 83 -2.72 2.53 6.19
N LEU A 84 -3.57 3.48 5.84
CA LEU A 84 -3.22 4.87 5.59
C LEU A 84 -3.92 5.74 6.62
N LYS A 85 -3.16 6.37 7.51
CA LYS A 85 -3.68 7.05 8.69
C LYS A 85 -3.28 8.53 8.75
N GLU A 86 -4.11 9.32 9.41
CA GLU A 86 -3.75 10.60 10.00
C GLU A 86 -3.06 11.56 9.02
N GLY A 87 -3.65 11.69 7.84
CA GLY A 87 -3.16 12.62 6.85
C GLY A 87 -1.87 12.20 6.15
N VAL A 88 -1.48 10.93 6.20
CA VAL A 88 -0.31 10.44 5.49
C VAL A 88 -0.38 10.72 3.98
N SER A 89 0.77 10.90 3.37
CA SER A 89 0.98 10.85 1.93
C SER A 89 1.70 9.55 1.54
N GLY A 90 1.98 9.38 0.27
CA GLY A 90 2.76 8.25 -0.23
C GLY A 90 2.67 8.14 -1.74
N ILE A 91 3.73 7.62 -2.34
CA ILE A 91 3.80 7.35 -3.77
C ILE A 91 4.12 5.87 -3.95
N TYR A 92 3.13 5.12 -4.41
CA TYR A 92 3.25 3.70 -4.68
C TYR A 92 3.23 3.47 -6.18
N THR A 93 4.29 2.89 -6.72
CA THR A 93 4.44 2.74 -8.17
C THR A 93 4.98 1.37 -8.54
N ASN A 94 4.38 0.78 -9.58
CA ASN A 94 4.81 -0.48 -10.17
C ASN A 94 4.85 -1.60 -9.11
N GLY A 95 3.69 -2.01 -8.65
CA GLY A 95 3.58 -2.98 -7.56
C GLY A 95 2.40 -3.94 -7.67
N ILE A 96 2.38 -4.88 -6.74
CA ILE A 96 1.32 -5.86 -6.57
C ILE A 96 0.91 -5.87 -5.10
N VAL A 97 -0.39 -5.78 -4.85
CA VAL A 97 -1.01 -5.87 -3.53
C VAL A 97 -1.99 -7.02 -3.54
N ILE A 98 -1.76 -8.03 -2.70
CA ILE A 98 -2.58 -9.24 -2.62
C ILE A 98 -2.98 -9.52 -1.18
N ASP A 99 -4.27 -9.76 -0.95
CA ASP A 99 -4.72 -10.51 0.20
C ASP A 99 -4.90 -11.98 -0.18
N ALA A 100 -3.93 -12.83 0.18
CA ALA A 100 -3.92 -14.24 -0.20
C ALA A 100 -5.08 -15.05 0.39
N SER A 101 -5.74 -14.54 1.41
CA SER A 101 -6.93 -15.16 2.00
C SER A 101 -8.25 -14.69 1.36
N ASN A 102 -8.20 -13.64 0.58
CA ASN A 102 -9.37 -12.95 0.00
C ASN A 102 -10.45 -12.63 1.07
N SER A 103 -10.03 -12.13 2.20
CA SER A 103 -10.89 -11.82 3.36
C SER A 103 -10.91 -10.33 3.73
N LYS A 104 -9.88 -9.58 3.32
CA LYS A 104 -9.59 -8.21 3.72
C LYS A 104 -9.53 -7.25 2.52
N ALA A 105 -9.56 -5.94 2.80
CA ALA A 105 -9.39 -4.92 1.77
C ALA A 105 -7.91 -4.70 1.41
N CYS A 106 -7.67 -4.14 0.23
CA CYS A 106 -6.33 -3.74 -0.17
C CYS A 106 -5.83 -2.52 0.59
N ILE A 107 -6.73 -1.56 0.90
CA ILE A 107 -6.39 -0.41 1.74
C ILE A 107 -7.45 -0.18 2.81
N GLU A 108 -7.01 0.22 4.00
CA GLU A 108 -7.81 0.87 5.03
C GLU A 108 -7.40 2.34 5.10
N THR A 109 -8.35 3.24 5.30
CA THR A 109 -8.06 4.67 5.49
C THR A 109 -8.71 5.18 6.76
N THR A 110 -7.98 6.00 7.53
CA THR A 110 -8.53 6.73 8.67
C THR A 110 -8.30 8.22 8.50
N LYS A 111 -9.11 9.05 9.13
CA LYS A 111 -9.10 10.51 9.11
C LYS A 111 -9.29 11.11 7.71
N ALA A 112 -10.20 12.04 7.59
CA ALA A 112 -10.56 12.68 6.31
C ALA A 112 -9.39 13.43 5.65
N GLU A 113 -8.40 13.83 6.42
CA GLU A 113 -7.17 14.49 5.96
C GLU A 113 -6.32 13.58 5.06
N THR A 114 -6.44 12.26 5.19
CA THR A 114 -5.74 11.30 4.33
C THR A 114 -6.12 11.45 2.85
N PHE A 115 -7.29 12.03 2.57
CA PHE A 115 -7.73 12.30 1.20
C PHE A 115 -7.39 13.71 0.70
N GLN A 116 -6.65 14.49 1.47
CA GLN A 116 -6.37 15.89 1.15
C GLN A 116 -4.92 16.09 0.75
N ASP A 117 -4.72 16.99 -0.22
CA ASP A 117 -3.40 17.53 -0.50
C ASP A 117 -3.01 18.51 0.61
N ALA A 118 -1.78 18.47 1.09
CA ALA A 118 -1.20 19.49 1.96
C ALA A 118 -0.51 20.57 1.12
N ALA A 119 0.01 21.60 1.77
CA ALA A 119 0.57 22.77 1.08
C ALA A 119 1.71 22.42 0.10
N THR A 120 2.55 21.44 0.45
CA THR A 120 3.71 21.05 -0.36
C THR A 120 3.71 19.56 -0.73
N THR A 121 2.78 18.79 -0.18
CA THR A 121 2.77 17.33 -0.30
C THR A 121 1.40 16.85 -0.75
N PRO A 122 1.29 16.11 -1.87
CA PRO A 122 0.02 15.55 -2.31
C PRO A 122 -0.45 14.43 -1.37
N LYS A 123 -1.74 14.10 -1.46
CA LYS A 123 -2.27 12.86 -0.87
C LYS A 123 -1.62 11.62 -1.48
N VAL A 124 -1.93 10.46 -0.90
CA VAL A 124 -1.46 9.16 -1.41
C VAL A 124 -1.83 8.95 -2.88
N THR A 125 -0.90 8.39 -3.65
CA THR A 125 -1.09 8.02 -5.05
C THR A 125 -0.62 6.60 -5.33
N PHE A 126 -1.41 5.87 -6.11
CA PHE A 126 -1.05 4.55 -6.65
C PHE A 126 -1.01 4.62 -8.16
N ASN A 127 0.10 4.20 -8.78
CA ASN A 127 0.25 4.17 -10.23
C ASN A 127 0.89 2.87 -10.69
N SER A 128 0.31 2.22 -11.69
CA SER A 128 0.77 0.92 -12.21
C SER A 128 0.82 -0.14 -11.11
N VAL A 129 -0.22 -0.22 -10.28
CA VAL A 129 -0.35 -1.20 -9.20
C VAL A 129 -1.51 -2.15 -9.48
N ALA A 130 -1.27 -3.44 -9.30
CA ALA A 130 -2.30 -4.47 -9.36
C ALA A 130 -2.80 -4.78 -7.94
N PHE A 131 -4.12 -4.80 -7.76
CA PHE A 131 -4.79 -5.05 -6.50
C PHE A 131 -5.67 -6.30 -6.60
N ASP A 132 -5.45 -7.26 -5.71
CA ASP A 132 -6.20 -8.52 -5.63
C ASP A 132 -6.58 -8.80 -4.17
N CYS A 133 -7.72 -8.25 -3.75
CA CYS A 133 -8.25 -8.36 -2.40
C CYS A 133 -9.76 -8.48 -2.44
N LYS A 134 -10.39 -8.80 -1.32
CA LYS A 134 -11.84 -8.90 -1.20
C LYS A 134 -12.56 -7.59 -1.51
N ALA A 135 -11.96 -6.45 -1.15
CA ALA A 135 -12.44 -5.10 -1.45
C ALA A 135 -11.27 -4.20 -1.78
N LEU A 136 -11.50 -3.13 -2.55
CA LEU A 136 -10.44 -2.16 -2.82
C LEU A 136 -10.08 -1.37 -1.57
N ALA A 137 -11.09 -0.92 -0.83
CA ALA A 137 -10.90 -0.11 0.35
C ALA A 137 -11.93 -0.41 1.44
N VAL A 138 -11.57 -0.08 2.67
CA VAL A 138 -12.48 0.06 3.82
C VAL A 138 -12.18 1.36 4.56
N LEU A 139 -13.12 1.78 5.40
CA LEU A 139 -12.99 2.97 6.22
C LEU A 139 -12.77 2.57 7.68
N GLY A 140 -11.74 3.12 8.28
CA GLY A 140 -11.57 3.17 9.72
C GLY A 140 -12.12 4.47 10.32
N ASP A 141 -11.63 4.85 11.49
CA ASP A 141 -12.17 5.96 12.29
C ASP A 141 -12.05 7.32 11.60
N ASP A 142 -13.17 8.08 11.62
CA ASP A 142 -13.27 9.44 11.10
C ASP A 142 -12.75 9.60 9.65
N ALA A 143 -12.69 8.52 8.91
CA ALA A 143 -12.40 8.57 7.48
C ALA A 143 -13.56 9.26 6.74
N GLY A 144 -13.26 9.81 5.60
CA GLY A 144 -14.27 10.47 4.76
C GLY A 144 -15.33 9.51 4.21
N THR A 145 -15.33 9.26 2.93
CA THR A 145 -16.28 8.32 2.29
C THR A 145 -15.55 7.17 1.62
N LEU A 146 -16.23 6.03 1.49
CA LEU A 146 -15.66 4.87 0.78
C LEU A 146 -15.26 5.24 -0.67
N ALA A 147 -16.06 6.06 -1.33
CA ALA A 147 -15.73 6.53 -2.68
C ALA A 147 -14.42 7.35 -2.73
N GLN A 148 -14.09 8.12 -1.68
CA GLN A 148 -12.81 8.81 -1.61
C GLN A 148 -11.65 7.82 -1.40
N ALA A 149 -11.84 6.81 -0.57
CA ALA A 149 -10.83 5.77 -0.37
C ALA A 149 -10.57 4.97 -1.65
N GLU A 150 -11.63 4.50 -2.30
CA GLU A 150 -11.52 3.80 -3.58
C GLU A 150 -10.90 4.68 -4.68
N ALA A 151 -11.17 5.99 -4.66
CA ALA A 151 -10.59 6.92 -5.62
C ALA A 151 -9.06 7.01 -5.54
N LEU A 152 -8.43 6.72 -4.41
CA LEU A 152 -6.96 6.63 -4.33
C LEU A 152 -6.41 5.58 -5.32
N ILE A 153 -7.16 4.50 -5.51
CA ILE A 153 -6.79 3.42 -6.44
C ILE A 153 -7.32 3.70 -7.85
N THR A 154 -8.60 4.03 -7.97
CA THR A 154 -9.30 4.06 -9.27
C THR A 154 -8.94 5.27 -10.13
N THR A 155 -8.44 6.35 -9.55
CA THR A 155 -7.98 7.54 -10.29
C THR A 155 -6.49 7.48 -10.66
N GLY A 156 -5.75 6.51 -10.12
CA GLY A 156 -4.35 6.31 -10.47
C GLY A 156 -4.16 5.79 -11.90
N SER A 157 -3.00 6.06 -12.47
CA SER A 157 -2.67 5.66 -13.83
C SER A 157 -2.30 4.17 -13.90
N ASN A 158 -2.89 3.44 -14.85
CA ASN A 158 -2.59 2.04 -15.14
C ASN A 158 -2.77 1.07 -13.95
N ASN A 159 -3.62 1.41 -12.99
CA ASN A 159 -3.94 0.49 -11.92
C ASN A 159 -4.89 -0.60 -12.41
N LEU A 160 -4.73 -1.79 -11.86
CA LEU A 160 -5.56 -2.95 -12.15
C LEU A 160 -6.22 -3.42 -10.86
N TYR A 161 -7.51 -3.65 -10.93
CA TYR A 161 -8.27 -4.15 -9.80
C TYR A 161 -9.49 -4.92 -10.30
N SER A 162 -9.90 -5.92 -9.54
CA SER A 162 -11.18 -6.58 -9.77
C SER A 162 -12.27 -5.82 -9.01
N THR A 163 -13.39 -5.61 -9.67
CA THR A 163 -14.62 -5.14 -9.02
C THR A 163 -15.49 -6.30 -8.56
N ASP A 164 -15.09 -7.53 -8.86
CA ASP A 164 -15.83 -8.72 -8.46
C ASP A 164 -15.41 -9.17 -7.07
N SER A 165 -16.29 -8.98 -6.12
CA SER A 165 -16.22 -9.53 -4.76
C SER A 165 -16.32 -11.08 -4.72
N GLY A 166 -15.98 -11.76 -5.79
CA GLY A 166 -16.24 -13.18 -6.02
C GLY A 166 -15.01 -14.06 -6.28
N GLY A 167 -13.83 -13.72 -5.76
CA GLY A 167 -12.72 -14.69 -5.70
C GLY A 167 -12.20 -15.22 -7.04
N GLY A 168 -12.23 -14.42 -8.08
CA GLY A 168 -11.62 -14.74 -9.36
C GLY A 168 -10.11 -14.62 -9.30
N SER A 169 -9.38 -15.61 -9.80
CA SER A 169 -7.94 -15.52 -9.98
C SER A 169 -7.62 -14.39 -10.95
N TYR A 170 -7.11 -13.29 -10.42
CA TYR A 170 -6.74 -12.11 -11.19
C TYR A 170 -5.37 -12.33 -11.82
N VAL A 171 -5.31 -12.36 -13.14
CA VAL A 171 -4.05 -12.33 -13.89
C VAL A 171 -3.89 -10.93 -14.46
N PRO A 172 -3.00 -10.11 -13.92
CA PRO A 172 -2.80 -8.76 -14.46
C PRO A 172 -2.31 -8.84 -15.91
N THR A 173 -3.07 -8.26 -16.82
CA THR A 173 -2.67 -8.06 -18.22
C THR A 173 -2.29 -6.60 -18.46
N VAL A 174 -1.25 -6.12 -17.80
CA VAL A 174 -0.72 -4.78 -18.06
C VAL A 174 0.35 -4.86 -19.12
N THR A 175 0.23 -4.03 -20.15
CA THR A 175 1.31 -3.85 -21.10
C THR A 175 2.55 -3.32 -20.37
N GLY A 176 3.61 -4.13 -20.31
CA GLY A 176 4.81 -3.79 -19.56
C GLY A 176 4.93 -4.42 -18.17
N PHE A 177 3.87 -5.06 -17.65
CA PHE A 177 4.00 -6.00 -16.54
C PHE A 177 4.47 -7.35 -17.08
N ILE A 178 5.42 -7.95 -16.40
CA ILE A 178 5.83 -9.33 -16.70
C ILE A 178 4.68 -10.23 -16.23
N ASN A 179 3.90 -10.78 -17.15
CA ASN A 179 2.90 -11.76 -16.77
C ASN A 179 3.60 -13.08 -16.37
N GLY A 180 2.95 -13.89 -15.55
CA GLY A 180 3.56 -15.09 -14.98
C GLY A 180 4.13 -16.10 -16.00
N THR A 181 3.84 -15.95 -17.27
CA THR A 181 4.44 -16.74 -18.37
C THR A 181 5.80 -16.19 -18.77
N ALA A 182 5.97 -14.88 -18.77
CA ALA A 182 7.25 -14.23 -19.03
C ALA A 182 8.20 -14.34 -17.82
N GLU A 183 7.69 -14.29 -16.58
CA GLU A 183 8.48 -14.56 -15.37
C GLU A 183 9.05 -15.97 -15.35
N ARG A 184 8.29 -16.96 -15.85
CA ARG A 184 8.80 -18.33 -15.98
C ARG A 184 9.86 -18.49 -17.05
N ALA A 185 9.92 -17.58 -18.00
CA ALA A 185 10.97 -17.57 -19.02
C ALA A 185 12.28 -16.94 -18.52
N MET A 186 12.24 -16.17 -17.43
CA MET A 186 13.42 -15.75 -16.68
C MET A 186 13.84 -16.83 -15.68
N THR A 187 13.98 -18.05 -16.14
CA THR A 187 14.53 -19.11 -15.33
C THR A 187 16.03 -18.90 -15.16
N VAL A 188 16.42 -18.71 -13.94
CA VAL A 188 17.58 -19.23 -13.21
C VAL A 188 18.71 -19.84 -14.08
N ALA A 189 19.08 -19.20 -15.14
CA ALA A 189 20.21 -19.59 -15.95
C ALA A 189 21.23 -18.44 -16.11
N ASP A 190 21.06 -17.37 -15.34
CA ASP A 190 21.98 -16.23 -15.32
C ASP A 190 22.42 -15.88 -13.88
#